data_522b68eba319449690bc59a5e615deb5
#
_entry.id   522b68eba319449690bc59a5e615deb5
#
_cell.length_a   1.000
_cell.length_b   1.000
_cell.length_c   1.000
_cell.angle_alpha   90.00
_cell.angle_beta   90.00
_cell.angle_gamma   90.00
#
_symmetry.space_group_name_H-M   'P 1'
#
loop_
_entity.id
_entity.type
_entity.pdbx_description
1 polymer ?
#
loop_
_entity_poly.entity_id
_entity_poly.type
_entity_poly.pdbx_seq_one_letter_code
_entity_poly.pdbx_strand_id
1 'polypeptide(L)'
;MRETGTGSLYLQSDDNVILSKDSDTEIMVKGIADGAVELYHDNVKKFETTSGGVSVTGNLAADGSQIDFTSLPTSDPGVAGRLWRSGNDVKISTG
;
A
#
# COMPACT_ATOMS: atom_id res chain seq x y z
N MET A 1 3.66 -3.06 -26.42
CA MET A 1 4.90 -3.59 -25.83
C MET A 1 4.60 -4.91 -25.13
N ARG A 2 5.44 -5.91 -25.32
CA ARG A 2 5.25 -7.22 -24.68
C ARG A 2 6.57 -8.00 -24.67
N GLU A 3 6.71 -8.85 -23.65
CA GLU A 3 7.76 -9.84 -23.58
C GLU A 3 7.25 -11.15 -24.19
N THR A 4 7.96 -11.72 -25.16
CA THR A 4 7.55 -12.94 -25.83
C THR A 4 8.48 -14.13 -25.57
N GLY A 5 9.55 -13.92 -24.82
CA GLY A 5 10.49 -14.97 -24.46
C GLY A 5 10.24 -15.52 -23.06
N THR A 6 11.30 -16.07 -22.45
CA THR A 6 11.26 -16.61 -21.10
C THR A 6 11.82 -15.64 -20.07
N GLY A 7 12.27 -14.46 -20.50
CA GLY A 7 12.82 -13.44 -19.60
C GLY A 7 11.76 -12.55 -18.98
N SER A 8 12.20 -11.48 -18.36
CA SER A 8 11.34 -10.49 -17.72
C SER A 8 11.08 -9.32 -18.66
N LEU A 9 9.91 -8.72 -18.53
CA LEU A 9 9.60 -7.45 -19.18
C LEU A 9 9.95 -6.31 -18.24
N TYR A 10 10.81 -5.39 -18.70
CA TYR A 10 11.19 -4.19 -17.95
C TYR A 10 10.53 -2.97 -18.60
N LEU A 11 9.81 -2.19 -17.78
CA LEU A 11 9.31 -0.87 -18.16
C LEU A 11 10.09 0.14 -17.33
N GLN A 12 10.87 0.97 -17.98
CA GLN A 12 11.83 1.84 -17.31
C GLN A 12 11.71 3.27 -17.81
N SER A 13 11.92 4.23 -16.90
CA SER A 13 11.92 5.64 -17.19
C SER A 13 12.92 6.31 -16.24
N ASP A 14 13.47 7.45 -16.66
CA ASP A 14 14.35 8.24 -15.79
C ASP A 14 13.57 8.97 -14.69
N ASP A 15 12.26 9.00 -14.79
CA ASP A 15 11.39 9.68 -13.83
C ASP A 15 10.32 8.70 -13.36
N ASN A 16 9.06 9.01 -13.58
CA ASN A 16 7.96 8.17 -13.10
C ASN A 16 7.58 7.12 -14.14
N VAL A 17 7.06 5.97 -13.67
CA VAL A 17 6.36 5.00 -14.52
C VAL A 17 4.88 5.08 -14.19
N ILE A 18 4.06 5.35 -15.20
CA ILE A 18 2.63 5.59 -15.02
C ILE A 18 1.85 4.68 -15.97
N LEU A 19 0.88 3.94 -15.43
CA LEU A 19 -0.13 3.25 -16.21
C LEU A 19 -1.41 4.07 -16.12
N SER A 20 -1.85 4.58 -17.26
CA SER A 20 -3.02 5.44 -17.29
C SER A 20 -3.89 5.10 -18.49
N LYS A 21 -5.13 5.54 -18.44
CA LYS A 21 -5.98 5.60 -19.61
C LYS A 21 -5.38 6.66 -20.57
N ASP A 22 -5.80 6.62 -21.80
CA ASP A 22 -5.30 7.55 -22.84
C ASP A 22 -5.19 8.99 -22.33
N SER A 23 -4.19 9.69 -22.82
CA SER A 23 -3.96 11.11 -22.55
C SER A 23 -3.72 11.46 -21.07
N ASP A 24 -3.31 10.49 -20.25
CA ASP A 24 -3.03 10.71 -18.82
C ASP A 24 -4.23 11.28 -18.03
N THR A 25 -5.45 11.06 -18.54
CA THR A 25 -6.63 11.62 -17.90
C THR A 25 -7.12 10.79 -16.73
N GLU A 26 -6.69 9.54 -16.65
CA GLU A 26 -7.08 8.64 -15.56
C GLU A 26 -5.91 7.73 -15.22
N ILE A 27 -5.35 7.92 -14.06
CA ILE A 27 -4.20 7.14 -13.57
C ILE A 27 -4.71 5.88 -12.87
N MET A 28 -4.08 4.75 -13.19
CA MET A 28 -4.37 3.47 -12.55
C MET A 28 -3.27 3.08 -11.57
N VAL A 29 -2.01 3.16 -12.02
CA VAL A 29 -0.84 2.84 -11.20
C VAL A 29 0.22 3.90 -11.48
N LYS A 30 0.89 4.38 -10.45
CA LYS A 30 1.96 5.36 -10.59
C LYS A 30 3.14 4.97 -9.72
N GLY A 31 4.31 4.76 -10.35
CA GLY A 31 5.56 4.57 -9.64
C GLY A 31 6.37 5.87 -9.73
N ILE A 32 6.67 6.46 -8.59
CA ILE A 32 7.41 7.71 -8.49
C ILE A 32 8.86 7.38 -8.16
N ALA A 33 9.80 7.86 -8.98
CA ALA A 33 11.23 7.64 -8.73
C ALA A 33 11.60 8.19 -7.35
N ASP A 34 12.30 7.36 -6.55
CA ASP A 34 12.68 7.69 -5.18
C ASP A 34 11.50 8.07 -4.27
N GLY A 35 10.31 7.63 -4.63
CA GLY A 35 9.09 8.00 -3.92
C GLY A 35 8.12 6.84 -3.81
N ALA A 36 6.84 7.16 -3.78
CA ALA A 36 5.77 6.20 -3.56
C ALA A 36 5.42 5.41 -4.81
N VAL A 37 4.88 4.20 -4.61
CA VAL A 37 4.07 3.52 -5.61
C VAL A 37 2.61 3.71 -5.19
N GLU A 38 1.77 4.14 -6.13
CA GLU A 38 0.39 4.51 -5.89
C GLU A 38 -0.57 3.69 -6.73
N LEU A 39 -1.67 3.28 -6.14
CA LEU A 39 -2.76 2.58 -6.83
C LEU A 39 -4.03 3.42 -6.74
N TYR A 40 -4.75 3.49 -7.87
CA TYR A 40 -5.91 4.35 -8.00
C TYR A 40 -7.16 3.55 -8.34
N HIS A 41 -8.31 4.05 -7.92
CA HIS A 41 -9.61 3.58 -8.34
C HIS A 41 -10.40 4.78 -8.84
N ASP A 42 -10.78 4.73 -10.12
CA ASP A 42 -11.53 5.82 -10.75
C ASP A 42 -10.85 7.17 -10.48
N ASN A 43 -9.52 7.21 -10.71
CA ASN A 43 -8.66 8.38 -10.56
C ASN A 43 -8.57 8.92 -9.13
N VAL A 44 -8.92 8.12 -8.13
CA VAL A 44 -8.77 8.45 -6.72
C VAL A 44 -7.75 7.51 -6.09
N LYS A 45 -6.73 8.07 -5.46
CA LYS A 45 -5.68 7.27 -4.83
C LYS A 45 -6.23 6.53 -3.62
N LYS A 46 -6.03 5.20 -3.58
CA LYS A 46 -6.53 4.32 -2.52
C LYS A 46 -5.43 3.64 -1.73
N PHE A 47 -4.23 3.53 -2.30
CA PHE A 47 -3.13 2.79 -1.69
C PHE A 47 -1.83 3.47 -2.10
N GLU A 48 -0.90 3.59 -1.16
CA GLU A 48 0.44 4.07 -1.49
C GLU A 48 1.49 3.51 -0.53
N THR A 49 2.72 3.35 -1.03
CA THR A 49 3.85 3.04 -0.17
C THR A 49 4.39 4.32 0.45
N THR A 50 4.87 4.21 1.68
CA THR A 50 5.47 5.33 2.42
C THR A 50 6.80 4.89 3.00
N SER A 51 7.56 5.83 3.58
CA SER A 51 8.82 5.48 4.23
C SER A 51 8.64 4.52 5.42
N GLY A 52 7.47 4.50 6.02
CA GLY A 52 7.18 3.63 7.17
C GLY A 52 6.35 2.40 6.84
N GLY A 53 5.92 2.23 5.59
CA GLY A 53 5.08 1.10 5.20
C GLY A 53 4.12 1.42 4.07
N VAL A 54 2.85 1.15 4.28
CA VAL A 54 1.81 1.45 3.28
C VAL A 54 0.67 2.21 3.93
N SER A 55 -0.03 3.00 3.13
CA SER A 55 -1.21 3.74 3.55
C SER A 55 -2.39 3.34 2.67
N VAL A 56 -3.53 3.04 3.28
CA VAL A 56 -4.78 2.74 2.60
C VAL A 56 -5.77 3.85 2.90
N THR A 57 -6.33 4.45 1.85
CA THR A 57 -7.35 5.48 1.97
C THR A 57 -8.70 4.83 1.74
N GLY A 58 -9.51 4.72 2.79
CA GLY A 58 -10.78 4.02 2.76
C GLY A 58 -10.72 2.71 3.51
N ASN A 59 -11.47 1.73 3.06
CA ASN A 59 -11.61 0.46 3.76
C ASN A 59 -10.59 -0.56 3.26
N LEU A 60 -10.09 -1.38 4.18
CA LEU A 60 -9.27 -2.54 3.86
C LEU A 60 -10.05 -3.79 4.24
N ALA A 61 -10.32 -4.66 3.27
CA ALA A 61 -11.00 -5.93 3.51
C ALA A 61 -10.04 -7.08 3.23
N ALA A 62 -9.92 -8.00 4.18
CA ALA A 62 -9.16 -9.22 4.02
C ALA A 62 -10.14 -10.39 4.10
N ASP A 63 -10.28 -11.14 3.01
CA ASP A 63 -11.28 -12.19 2.87
C ASP A 63 -10.70 -13.58 3.11
N GLY A 64 -9.45 -13.67 3.50
CA GLY A 64 -8.83 -14.94 3.85
C GLY A 64 -9.11 -15.32 5.31
N SER A 65 -8.59 -16.48 5.71
CA SER A 65 -8.73 -16.96 7.08
C SER A 65 -7.63 -16.46 8.02
N GLN A 66 -6.69 -15.67 7.51
CA GLN A 66 -5.48 -15.34 8.26
C GLN A 66 -5.03 -13.92 8.02
N ILE A 67 -4.85 -13.18 9.11
CA ILE A 67 -4.21 -11.86 9.12
C ILE A 67 -3.20 -11.89 10.26
N ASP A 68 -1.91 -11.69 9.93
CA ASP A 68 -0.84 -11.79 10.90
C ASP A 68 -0.29 -10.41 11.25
N PHE A 69 -0.26 -10.11 12.53
CA PHE A 69 0.44 -8.96 13.08
C PHE A 69 1.61 -9.51 13.90
N THR A 70 2.78 -9.60 13.30
CA THR A 70 3.90 -10.34 13.90
C THR A 70 4.69 -9.54 14.94
N SER A 71 4.49 -8.24 15.00
CA SER A 71 5.29 -7.35 15.85
C SER A 71 4.47 -6.24 16.50
N LEU A 72 3.25 -6.57 16.92
CA LEU A 72 2.45 -5.59 17.65
C LEU A 72 3.15 -5.20 18.97
N PRO A 73 3.09 -3.94 19.39
CA PRO A 73 3.58 -3.54 20.70
C PRO A 73 2.90 -4.34 21.81
N THR A 74 3.62 -4.63 22.87
CA THR A 74 3.08 -5.36 24.02
C THR A 74 2.67 -4.46 25.17
N SER A 75 2.77 -3.16 25.00
CA SER A 75 2.26 -2.15 25.91
C SER A 75 1.54 -1.08 25.11
N ASP A 76 0.66 -0.32 25.77
CA ASP A 76 -0.12 0.73 25.12
C ASP A 76 0.82 1.77 24.51
N PRO A 77 0.80 1.95 23.16
CA PRO A 77 1.70 2.91 22.51
C PRO A 77 1.33 4.37 22.72
N GLY A 78 0.19 4.67 23.33
CA GLY A 78 -0.23 6.04 23.61
C GLY A 78 -0.63 6.83 22.36
N VAL A 79 -0.99 6.14 21.27
CA VAL A 79 -1.41 6.78 20.02
C VAL A 79 -2.81 6.28 19.67
N ALA A 80 -3.77 7.17 19.66
CA ALA A 80 -5.17 6.81 19.42
C ALA A 80 -5.33 6.05 18.10
N GLY A 81 -6.05 4.94 18.15
CA GLY A 81 -6.32 4.09 16.98
C GLY A 81 -5.23 3.07 16.66
N ARG A 82 -4.10 3.10 17.35
CA ARG A 82 -3.01 2.16 17.10
C ARG A 82 -3.28 0.83 17.81
N LEU A 83 -3.07 -0.28 17.10
CA LEU A 83 -3.23 -1.62 17.67
C LEU A 83 -2.04 -1.99 18.53
N TRP A 84 -2.30 -2.73 19.60
CA TRP A 84 -1.28 -3.31 20.47
C TRP A 84 -1.81 -4.62 21.07
N ARG A 85 -0.93 -5.37 21.70
CA ARG A 85 -1.29 -6.69 22.23
C ARG A 85 -1.09 -6.74 23.74
N SER A 86 -2.14 -7.15 24.44
CA SER A 86 -2.08 -7.44 25.88
C SER A 86 -2.30 -8.95 26.06
N GLY A 87 -1.22 -9.70 26.24
CA GLY A 87 -1.30 -11.16 26.27
C GLY A 87 -1.78 -11.68 24.91
N ASN A 88 -2.93 -12.35 24.90
CA ASN A 88 -3.54 -12.87 23.68
C ASN A 88 -4.61 -11.96 23.10
N ASP A 89 -4.79 -10.78 23.67
CA ASP A 89 -5.82 -9.86 23.22
C ASP A 89 -5.24 -8.77 22.35
N VAL A 90 -5.92 -8.47 21.24
CA VAL A 90 -5.63 -7.30 20.41
C VAL A 90 -6.44 -6.14 20.98
N LYS A 91 -5.76 -5.04 21.23
CA LYS A 91 -6.37 -3.81 21.76
C LYS A 91 -6.12 -2.63 20.86
N ILE A 92 -6.94 -1.61 21.02
CA ILE A 92 -6.80 -0.35 20.29
C ILE A 92 -6.47 0.72 21.32
N SER A 93 -5.35 1.42 21.10
CA SER A 93 -4.97 2.53 21.97
C SER A 93 -5.97 3.67 21.86
N THR A 94 -6.28 4.29 22.98
CA THR A 94 -7.13 5.49 23.02
C THR A 94 -6.31 6.78 23.17
N GLY A 95 -4.99 6.62 23.18
CA GLY A 95 -4.07 7.74 23.31
C GLY A 95 -3.37 7.82 24.64
#